data_4fc71835224fa5fe342be0446f85d816
#
_entry.id   4fc71835224fa5fe342be0446f85d816
#
_cell.length_a   1.000
_cell.length_b   1.000
_cell.length_c   1.000
_cell.angle_alpha   90.00
_cell.angle_beta   90.00
_cell.angle_gamma   90.00
#
_symmetry.space_group_name_H-M   'P 1'
#
loop_
_entity.id
_entity.type
_entity.pdbx_description
1 polymer ?
#
loop_
_entity_poly.entity_id
_entity_poly.type
_entity_poly.pdbx_seq_one_letter_code
_entity_poly.pdbx_strand_id
1 'polypeptide(L)'
;QAMGIKPRTEKKLAGYSSWYNRYQDITEDTIREDLTGCRSLLCPGDLFQIDDGWEPKVGDWLETDAQKFPHGLKGMVQEIHASGFQAGLWLAPFVCEKDSALFRQHPDWLLKADSKPWCCGSNWSSFYALDIDNPAVLDYLRRVFDRVLNDWGFDLVKLDFLYGAAPFGSAHE
;
A
#
# COMPACT_ATOMS: atom_id res chain seq x y z
N GLN A 1 16.80 -20.42 -7.50
CA GLN A 1 16.39 -19.06 -7.06
C GLN A 1 16.95 -18.05 -8.07
N ALA A 2 16.12 -17.65 -9.05
CA ALA A 2 16.57 -16.90 -10.24
C ALA A 2 17.18 -15.51 -9.91
N MET A 3 16.87 -14.92 -8.75
CA MET A 3 17.31 -13.56 -8.42
C MET A 3 18.28 -13.50 -7.23
N GLY A 4 18.72 -14.63 -6.66
CA GLY A 4 19.63 -14.65 -5.52
C GLY A 4 19.10 -14.00 -4.22
N ILE A 5 17.83 -13.62 -4.20
CA ILE A 5 17.20 -12.96 -3.05
C ILE A 5 16.95 -14.00 -1.96
N LYS A 6 17.45 -13.73 -0.77
CA LYS A 6 17.17 -14.56 0.42
C LYS A 6 16.14 -13.85 1.32
N PRO A 7 15.26 -14.60 1.98
CA PRO A 7 14.39 -14.01 3.02
C PRO A 7 15.23 -13.29 4.09
N ARG A 8 14.76 -12.13 4.54
CA ARG A 8 15.44 -11.38 5.62
C ARG A 8 15.40 -12.09 6.96
N THR A 9 14.43 -12.97 7.14
CA THR A 9 14.24 -13.76 8.35
C THR A 9 13.67 -15.13 8.02
N GLU A 10 14.05 -16.14 8.80
CA GLU A 10 13.42 -17.47 8.78
C GLU A 10 12.28 -17.57 9.80
N LYS A 11 12.10 -16.55 10.66
CA LYS A 11 11.03 -16.52 11.66
C LYS A 11 9.69 -16.42 10.90
N LYS A 12 8.76 -17.29 11.26
CA LYS A 12 7.37 -17.19 10.79
C LYS A 12 6.76 -15.94 11.39
N LEU A 13 6.21 -15.08 10.52
CA LEU A 13 5.47 -13.90 10.92
C LEU A 13 4.00 -14.29 11.10
N ALA A 14 3.47 -14.08 12.30
CA ALA A 14 2.05 -14.13 12.58
C ALA A 14 1.54 -12.71 12.78
N GLY A 15 0.22 -12.50 12.66
CA GLY A 15 -0.30 -11.15 12.86
C GLY A 15 -1.75 -10.98 12.51
N TYR A 16 -2.18 -9.75 12.64
CA TYR A 16 -3.50 -9.24 12.28
C TYR A 16 -3.42 -8.45 10.97
N SER A 17 -4.49 -8.49 10.18
CA SER A 17 -4.72 -7.62 9.04
C SER A 17 -6.14 -7.07 9.10
N SER A 18 -6.30 -5.76 8.97
CA SER A 18 -7.61 -5.09 9.03
C SER A 18 -8.54 -5.53 7.91
N TRP A 19 -8.01 -6.02 6.77
CA TRP A 19 -8.81 -6.48 5.64
C TRP A 19 -9.86 -7.52 6.01
N TYR A 20 -9.47 -8.54 6.79
CA TYR A 20 -10.36 -9.64 7.13
C TYR A 20 -11.43 -9.29 8.18
N ASN A 21 -11.31 -8.13 8.83
CA ASN A 21 -12.25 -7.62 9.80
C ASN A 21 -13.10 -6.45 9.28
N ARG A 22 -12.50 -5.54 8.53
CA ARG A 22 -13.08 -4.24 8.19
C ARG A 22 -13.19 -3.99 6.69
N TYR A 23 -12.46 -4.75 5.85
CA TYR A 23 -12.25 -4.40 4.44
C TYR A 23 -11.70 -2.96 4.32
N GLN A 24 -12.25 -2.14 3.44
CA GLN A 24 -11.89 -0.73 3.28
C GLN A 24 -12.56 0.22 4.30
N ASP A 25 -13.46 -0.29 5.13
CA ASP A 25 -14.18 0.51 6.13
C ASP A 25 -13.36 0.66 7.41
N ILE A 26 -12.20 1.29 7.27
CA ILE A 26 -11.27 1.58 8.35
C ILE A 26 -11.16 3.08 8.61
N THR A 27 -11.01 3.42 9.87
CA THR A 27 -10.72 4.77 10.35
C THR A 27 -9.66 4.70 11.43
N GLU A 28 -9.11 5.83 11.80
CA GLU A 28 -8.16 5.93 12.92
C GLU A 28 -8.72 5.32 14.22
N ASP A 29 -10.00 5.54 14.51
CA ASP A 29 -10.66 5.00 15.70
C ASP A 29 -10.88 3.48 15.60
N THR A 30 -11.36 2.98 14.46
CA THR A 30 -11.57 1.54 14.28
C THR A 30 -10.26 0.76 14.31
N ILE A 31 -9.17 1.32 13.81
CA ILE A 31 -7.83 0.71 13.91
C ILE A 31 -7.36 0.68 15.37
N ARG A 32 -7.62 1.70 16.19
CA ARG A 32 -7.32 1.68 17.63
C ARG A 32 -8.14 0.65 18.39
N GLU A 33 -9.43 0.49 18.04
CA GLU A 33 -10.26 -0.59 18.59
C GLU A 33 -9.65 -1.97 18.31
N ASP A 34 -9.30 -2.22 17.04
CA ASP A 34 -8.71 -3.49 16.62
C ASP A 34 -7.34 -3.72 17.29
N LEU A 35 -6.50 -2.69 17.40
CA LEU A 35 -5.22 -2.74 18.10
C LEU A 35 -5.39 -3.12 19.57
N THR A 36 -6.40 -2.57 20.23
CA THR A 36 -6.74 -2.89 21.61
C THR A 36 -7.16 -4.35 21.74
N GLY A 37 -8.00 -4.85 20.85
CA GLY A 37 -8.42 -6.26 20.82
C GLY A 37 -7.25 -7.21 20.58
N CYS A 38 -6.32 -6.84 19.70
CA CYS A 38 -5.16 -7.64 19.33
C CYS A 38 -4.17 -7.84 20.49
N ARG A 39 -4.13 -6.95 21.50
CA ARG A 39 -3.22 -7.09 22.65
C ARG A 39 -3.41 -8.38 23.45
N SER A 40 -4.61 -8.97 23.40
CA SER A 40 -4.90 -10.24 24.05
C SER A 40 -4.67 -11.48 23.17
N LEU A 41 -4.45 -11.28 21.87
CA LEU A 41 -4.40 -12.33 20.85
C LEU A 41 -3.00 -12.51 20.24
N LEU A 42 -2.24 -11.43 20.11
CA LEU A 42 -0.93 -11.42 19.48
C LEU A 42 0.19 -11.41 20.52
N CYS A 43 1.33 -11.94 20.11
CA CYS A 43 2.56 -11.93 20.91
C CYS A 43 3.44 -10.71 20.55
N PRO A 44 4.31 -10.25 21.47
CA PRO A 44 5.30 -9.24 21.13
C PRO A 44 6.15 -9.61 19.90
N GLY A 45 6.25 -8.67 18.97
CA GLY A 45 6.93 -8.85 17.68
C GLY A 45 6.08 -9.47 16.58
N ASP A 46 4.80 -9.77 16.82
CA ASP A 46 3.85 -10.10 15.76
C ASP A 46 3.48 -8.85 14.94
N LEU A 47 2.90 -9.06 13.76
CA LEU A 47 2.53 -7.99 12.84
C LEU A 47 1.12 -7.47 13.13
N PHE A 48 0.98 -6.15 13.17
CA PHE A 48 -0.32 -5.48 13.05
C PHE A 48 -0.34 -4.69 11.73
N GLN A 49 -1.15 -5.14 10.77
CA GLN A 49 -1.19 -4.58 9.42
C GLN A 49 -2.45 -3.78 9.18
N ILE A 50 -2.28 -2.52 8.75
CA ILE A 50 -3.33 -1.68 8.17
C ILE A 50 -3.40 -2.00 6.68
N ASP A 51 -4.55 -2.51 6.23
CA ASP A 51 -4.80 -2.90 4.84
C ASP A 51 -5.43 -1.74 4.04
N ASP A 52 -5.93 -2.00 2.83
CA ASP A 52 -6.57 -1.04 1.91
C ASP A 52 -7.63 -0.17 2.61
N GLY A 53 -7.68 1.10 2.28
CA GLY A 53 -8.66 2.07 2.77
C GLY A 53 -8.10 3.20 3.64
N TRP A 54 -6.79 3.28 3.84
CA TRP A 54 -6.13 4.38 4.55
C TRP A 54 -5.81 5.58 3.66
N GLU A 55 -5.63 5.34 2.37
CA GLU A 55 -5.30 6.31 1.35
C GLU A 55 -6.55 7.06 0.84
N PRO A 56 -6.41 8.29 0.29
CA PRO A 56 -7.52 9.00 -0.32
C PRO A 56 -8.08 8.26 -1.54
N LYS A 57 -7.19 7.73 -2.37
CA LYS A 57 -7.46 6.93 -3.56
C LYS A 57 -6.26 6.02 -3.86
N VAL A 58 -6.52 4.83 -4.40
CA VAL A 58 -5.46 3.92 -4.85
C VAL A 58 -4.60 4.61 -5.91
N GLY A 59 -3.33 4.78 -5.60
CA GLY A 59 -2.38 5.56 -6.39
C GLY A 59 -1.88 6.82 -5.68
N ASP A 60 -2.64 7.41 -4.77
CA ASP A 60 -2.29 8.65 -4.05
C ASP A 60 -1.56 8.32 -2.72
N TRP A 61 -0.46 7.57 -2.80
CA TRP A 61 0.22 6.93 -1.66
C TRP A 61 1.00 7.86 -0.72
N LEU A 62 1.16 9.13 -1.07
CA LEU A 62 1.92 10.09 -0.25
C LEU A 62 1.08 10.78 0.82
N GLU A 63 -0.23 10.58 0.80
CA GLU A 63 -1.19 11.20 1.68
C GLU A 63 -2.14 10.16 2.30
N THR A 64 -2.78 10.52 3.39
CA THR A 64 -3.82 9.72 4.03
C THR A 64 -5.19 10.33 3.75
N ASP A 65 -6.24 9.51 3.74
CA ASP A 65 -7.61 10.03 3.75
C ASP A 65 -7.83 10.86 5.02
N ALA A 66 -7.91 12.17 4.88
CA ALA A 66 -8.01 13.10 6.01
C ALA A 66 -9.33 12.99 6.81
N GLN A 67 -10.36 12.35 6.25
CA GLN A 67 -11.61 12.08 6.97
C GLN A 67 -11.48 10.82 7.83
N LYS A 68 -10.77 9.81 7.33
CA LYS A 68 -10.55 8.55 8.01
C LYS A 68 -9.37 8.60 8.99
N PHE A 69 -8.29 9.29 8.60
CA PHE A 69 -7.04 9.40 9.36
C PHE A 69 -6.63 10.87 9.50
N PRO A 70 -7.38 11.68 10.27
CA PRO A 70 -7.15 13.12 10.39
C PRO A 70 -5.78 13.49 10.98
N HIS A 71 -5.16 12.60 11.75
CA HIS A 71 -3.84 12.81 12.33
C HIS A 71 -2.72 12.08 11.56
N GLY A 72 -3.04 11.46 10.40
CA GLY A 72 -2.12 10.67 9.59
C GLY A 72 -1.72 9.35 10.25
N LEU A 73 -0.77 8.64 9.62
CA LEU A 73 -0.40 7.28 10.05
C LEU A 73 0.79 7.23 11.01
N LYS A 74 1.61 8.28 11.10
CA LYS A 74 2.82 8.26 11.95
C LYS A 74 2.51 8.01 13.43
N GLY A 75 1.49 8.68 13.96
CA GLY A 75 1.03 8.47 15.35
C GLY A 75 0.51 7.05 15.57
N MET A 76 -0.23 6.52 14.60
CA MET A 76 -0.75 5.14 14.63
C MET A 76 0.38 4.10 14.67
N VAL A 77 1.44 4.29 13.88
CA VAL A 77 2.62 3.43 13.92
C VAL A 77 3.25 3.41 15.32
N GLN A 78 3.37 4.59 15.96
CA GLN A 78 3.89 4.68 17.33
C GLN A 78 3.01 3.93 18.34
N GLU A 79 1.68 3.99 18.20
CA GLU A 79 0.75 3.25 19.04
C GLU A 79 0.87 1.72 18.85
N ILE A 80 1.07 1.26 17.60
CA ILE A 80 1.33 -0.14 17.26
C ILE A 80 2.63 -0.63 17.92
N HIS A 81 3.73 0.14 17.76
CA HIS A 81 5.01 -0.16 18.38
C HIS A 81 4.94 -0.17 19.91
N ALA A 82 4.23 0.81 20.51
CA ALA A 82 4.03 0.87 21.96
C ALA A 82 3.22 -0.33 22.48
N SER A 83 2.44 -0.99 21.63
CA SER A 83 1.72 -2.23 21.93
C SER A 83 2.60 -3.48 21.78
N GLY A 84 3.87 -3.32 21.36
CA GLY A 84 4.85 -4.41 21.20
C GLY A 84 4.78 -5.10 19.84
N PHE A 85 4.04 -4.57 18.86
CA PHE A 85 3.86 -5.17 17.53
C PHE A 85 4.71 -4.48 16.47
N GLN A 86 4.97 -5.18 15.36
CA GLN A 86 5.49 -4.60 14.14
C GLN A 86 4.34 -3.95 13.35
N ALA A 87 4.57 -2.79 12.77
CA ALA A 87 3.58 -2.08 11.96
C ALA A 87 3.71 -2.46 10.49
N GLY A 88 2.61 -2.91 9.86
CA GLY A 88 2.52 -3.19 8.43
C GLY A 88 1.54 -2.29 7.71
N LEU A 89 1.83 -1.98 6.45
CA LEU A 89 0.95 -1.21 5.58
C LEU A 89 0.73 -1.91 4.24
N TRP A 90 -0.49 -1.87 3.74
CA TRP A 90 -0.84 -2.34 2.41
C TRP A 90 -0.59 -1.25 1.36
N LEU A 91 -0.06 -1.65 0.21
CA LEU A 91 0.13 -0.84 -0.98
C LEU A 91 -0.15 -1.67 -2.25
N ALA A 92 -0.73 -1.02 -3.27
CA ALA A 92 -0.76 -1.53 -4.65
C ALA A 92 0.09 -0.60 -5.55
N PRO A 93 1.43 -0.64 -5.44
CA PRO A 93 2.30 0.43 -5.88
C PRO A 93 2.38 0.61 -7.41
N PHE A 94 2.01 -0.40 -8.18
CA PHE A 94 2.14 -0.39 -9.64
C PHE A 94 0.84 -0.06 -10.37
N VAL A 95 -0.17 0.36 -9.63
CA VAL A 95 -1.48 0.72 -10.20
C VAL A 95 -2.02 1.99 -9.56
N CYS A 96 -2.95 2.64 -10.27
CA CYS A 96 -3.74 3.73 -9.73
C CYS A 96 -5.19 3.62 -10.21
N GLU A 97 -6.12 4.01 -9.36
CA GLU A 97 -7.53 4.07 -9.77
C GLU A 97 -7.84 5.34 -10.57
N LYS A 98 -8.90 5.26 -11.38
CA LYS A 98 -9.30 6.34 -12.29
C LYS A 98 -9.57 7.66 -11.58
N ASP A 99 -10.12 7.61 -10.37
CA ASP A 99 -10.49 8.79 -9.59
C ASP A 99 -9.34 9.33 -8.72
N SER A 100 -8.13 8.73 -8.80
CA SER A 100 -6.95 9.23 -8.10
C SER A 100 -6.44 10.56 -8.69
N ALA A 101 -5.76 11.35 -7.87
CA ALA A 101 -5.06 12.54 -8.34
C ALA A 101 -3.92 12.16 -9.28
N LEU A 102 -3.22 11.07 -8.99
CA LEU A 102 -2.15 10.53 -9.83
C LEU A 102 -2.62 10.25 -11.26
N PHE A 103 -3.74 9.54 -11.42
CA PHE A 103 -4.29 9.23 -12.76
C PHE A 103 -4.60 10.51 -13.56
N ARG A 104 -5.18 11.53 -12.90
CA ARG A 104 -5.58 12.78 -13.56
C ARG A 104 -4.40 13.70 -13.89
N GLN A 105 -3.40 13.74 -13.03
CA GLN A 105 -2.27 14.67 -13.13
C GLN A 105 -1.13 14.13 -14.01
N HIS A 106 -1.01 12.79 -14.09
CA HIS A 106 0.10 12.11 -14.74
C HIS A 106 -0.37 11.05 -15.76
N PRO A 107 -1.12 11.43 -16.82
CA PRO A 107 -1.56 10.48 -17.85
C PRO A 107 -0.39 9.89 -18.66
N ASP A 108 0.77 10.53 -18.61
CA ASP A 108 2.04 10.10 -19.19
C ASP A 108 2.75 9.02 -18.35
N TRP A 109 2.30 8.78 -17.12
CA TRP A 109 2.83 7.71 -16.25
C TRP A 109 2.09 6.38 -16.43
N LEU A 110 0.99 6.39 -17.16
CA LEU A 110 0.18 5.20 -17.36
C LEU A 110 0.78 4.31 -18.45
N LEU A 111 0.89 3.03 -18.17
CA LEU A 111 1.19 2.04 -19.18
C LEU A 111 0.09 2.06 -20.24
N LYS A 112 0.48 2.02 -21.52
CA LYS A 112 -0.44 2.09 -22.66
C LYS A 112 -0.39 0.83 -23.50
N ALA A 113 -1.54 0.46 -24.03
CA ALA A 113 -1.66 -0.48 -25.13
C ALA A 113 -2.56 0.14 -26.18
N ASP A 114 -2.12 0.14 -27.45
CA ASP A 114 -2.81 0.82 -28.57
C ASP A 114 -3.15 2.29 -28.24
N SER A 115 -2.19 3.01 -27.66
CA SER A 115 -2.30 4.42 -27.25
C SER A 115 -3.38 4.70 -26.18
N LYS A 116 -3.89 3.67 -25.51
CA LYS A 116 -4.88 3.81 -24.42
C LYS A 116 -4.29 3.29 -23.10
N PRO A 117 -4.62 3.92 -21.97
CA PRO A 117 -4.21 3.42 -20.68
C PRO A 117 -4.65 1.96 -20.48
N TRP A 118 -3.71 1.12 -19.99
CA TRP A 118 -3.96 -0.29 -19.74
C TRP A 118 -4.79 -0.46 -18.46
N CYS A 119 -6.07 -0.83 -18.64
CA CYS A 119 -6.96 -1.13 -17.52
C CYS A 119 -6.69 -2.54 -17.00
N CYS A 120 -6.41 -2.66 -15.71
CA CYS A 120 -6.11 -3.92 -15.03
C CYS A 120 -7.34 -4.58 -14.40
N GLY A 121 -8.44 -3.83 -14.25
CA GLY A 121 -9.67 -4.37 -13.67
C GLY A 121 -10.66 -3.30 -13.22
N SER A 122 -11.74 -3.76 -12.60
CA SER A 122 -12.90 -2.94 -12.20
C SER A 122 -12.96 -2.64 -10.69
N ASN A 123 -11.93 -3.03 -9.91
CA ASN A 123 -11.86 -2.67 -8.51
C ASN A 123 -11.83 -1.14 -8.35
N TRP A 124 -12.33 -0.64 -7.23
CA TRP A 124 -12.46 0.79 -6.95
C TRP A 124 -13.22 1.52 -8.09
N SER A 125 -12.66 2.59 -8.64
CA SER A 125 -13.23 3.30 -9.81
C SER A 125 -12.70 2.78 -11.16
N SER A 126 -12.30 1.51 -11.27
CA SER A 126 -11.41 0.88 -12.23
C SER A 126 -9.96 1.33 -12.02
N PHE A 127 -9.00 0.43 -12.25
CA PHE A 127 -7.60 0.73 -11.99
C PHE A 127 -6.70 0.40 -13.19
N TYR A 128 -5.61 1.13 -13.29
CA TYR A 128 -4.74 1.20 -14.43
C TYR A 128 -3.29 0.98 -14.04
N ALA A 129 -2.53 0.33 -14.90
CA ALA A 129 -1.11 0.09 -14.69
C ALA A 129 -0.29 1.38 -14.82
N LEU A 130 0.72 1.52 -13.96
CA LEU A 130 1.79 2.50 -14.11
C LEU A 130 2.90 1.91 -14.98
N ASP A 131 3.52 2.75 -15.80
CA ASP A 131 4.71 2.39 -16.57
C ASP A 131 5.95 2.43 -15.66
N ILE A 132 6.33 1.26 -15.16
CA ILE A 132 7.48 1.13 -14.24
C ILE A 132 8.85 1.32 -14.93
N ASP A 133 8.92 1.42 -16.24
CA ASP A 133 10.13 1.80 -16.96
C ASP A 133 10.26 3.33 -17.09
N ASN A 134 9.20 4.08 -16.78
CA ASN A 134 9.24 5.53 -16.74
C ASN A 134 10.03 6.01 -15.49
N PRO A 135 11.13 6.77 -15.65
CA PRO A 135 11.93 7.23 -14.52
C PRO A 135 11.13 8.08 -13.51
N ALA A 136 10.14 8.85 -13.96
CA ALA A 136 9.31 9.66 -13.07
C ALA A 136 8.42 8.79 -12.17
N VAL A 137 7.91 7.66 -12.68
CA VAL A 137 7.18 6.66 -11.89
C VAL A 137 8.10 6.03 -10.84
N LEU A 138 9.33 5.65 -11.24
CA LEU A 138 10.30 5.10 -10.29
C LEU A 138 10.66 6.10 -9.19
N ASP A 139 10.82 7.38 -9.51
CA ASP A 139 11.09 8.42 -8.51
C ASP A 139 9.88 8.66 -7.60
N TYR A 140 8.66 8.58 -8.13
CA TYR A 140 7.46 8.61 -7.32
C TYR A 140 7.43 7.43 -6.34
N LEU A 141 7.66 6.21 -6.81
CA LEU A 141 7.67 5.01 -5.97
C LEU A 141 8.76 5.08 -4.89
N ARG A 142 9.95 5.57 -5.20
CA ARG A 142 11.00 5.80 -4.19
C ARG A 142 10.51 6.73 -3.08
N ARG A 143 9.85 7.82 -3.42
CA ARG A 143 9.26 8.75 -2.43
C ARG A 143 8.17 8.10 -1.61
N VAL A 144 7.33 7.24 -2.22
CA VAL A 144 6.30 6.48 -1.50
C VAL A 144 6.93 5.56 -0.46
N PHE A 145 7.91 4.74 -0.86
CA PHE A 145 8.58 3.84 0.09
C PHE A 145 9.37 4.60 1.16
N ASP A 146 10.01 5.71 0.82
CA ASP A 146 10.68 6.57 1.79
C ASP A 146 9.69 7.15 2.81
N ARG A 147 8.56 7.66 2.35
CA ARG A 147 7.47 8.14 3.20
C ARG A 147 6.97 7.06 4.15
N VAL A 148 6.67 5.87 3.64
CA VAL A 148 6.08 4.77 4.44
C VAL A 148 7.09 4.22 5.44
N LEU A 149 8.32 3.91 4.99
CA LEU A 149 9.29 3.20 5.82
C LEU A 149 10.08 4.15 6.74
N ASN A 150 10.45 5.34 6.26
CA ASN A 150 11.32 6.25 7.01
C ASN A 150 10.53 7.36 7.72
N ASP A 151 9.58 8.02 7.04
CA ASP A 151 8.84 9.13 7.65
C ASP A 151 7.76 8.63 8.61
N TRP A 152 6.94 7.67 8.19
CA TRP A 152 5.88 7.08 9.02
C TRP A 152 6.39 5.99 9.94
N GLY A 153 7.42 5.24 9.53
CA GLY A 153 8.13 4.26 10.35
C GLY A 153 7.51 2.86 10.33
N PHE A 154 6.81 2.47 9.27
CA PHE A 154 6.34 1.09 9.12
C PHE A 154 7.50 0.11 8.94
N ASP A 155 7.37 -1.08 9.54
CA ASP A 155 8.37 -2.15 9.49
C ASP A 155 8.22 -3.04 8.26
N LEU A 156 7.00 -3.13 7.71
CA LEU A 156 6.66 -4.02 6.63
C LEU A 156 5.64 -3.38 5.68
N VAL A 157 5.79 -3.66 4.40
CA VAL A 157 4.79 -3.35 3.37
C VAL A 157 4.27 -4.63 2.72
N LYS A 158 2.96 -4.79 2.70
CA LYS A 158 2.28 -5.76 1.85
C LYS A 158 2.11 -5.14 0.47
N LEU A 159 2.69 -5.77 -0.54
CA LEU A 159 2.58 -5.34 -1.94
C LEU A 159 1.55 -6.18 -2.66
N ASP A 160 0.52 -5.53 -3.17
CA ASP A 160 -0.59 -6.17 -3.86
C ASP A 160 -0.71 -5.69 -5.32
N PHE A 161 -1.50 -6.38 -6.14
CA PHE A 161 -1.77 -6.05 -7.55
C PHE A 161 -0.50 -5.89 -8.41
N LEU A 162 0.59 -6.59 -8.06
CA LEU A 162 1.89 -6.47 -8.76
C LEU A 162 1.83 -6.93 -10.22
N TYR A 163 0.89 -7.79 -10.57
CA TYR A 163 0.67 -8.26 -11.93
C TYR A 163 0.30 -7.12 -12.90
N GLY A 164 -0.22 -6.00 -12.39
CA GLY A 164 -0.54 -4.83 -13.19
C GLY A 164 0.66 -4.26 -13.97
N ALA A 165 1.87 -4.42 -13.44
CA ALA A 165 3.11 -3.97 -14.08
C ALA A 165 3.71 -4.97 -15.07
N ALA A 166 3.10 -6.14 -15.27
CA ALA A 166 3.62 -7.19 -16.15
C ALA A 166 2.55 -7.69 -17.14
N PRO A 167 1.89 -6.82 -17.91
CA PRO A 167 0.95 -7.25 -18.95
C PRO A 167 1.70 -7.93 -20.10
N PHE A 168 1.16 -9.05 -20.61
CA PHE A 168 1.72 -9.71 -21.75
C PHE A 168 1.59 -8.85 -23.02
N GLY A 169 2.70 -8.62 -23.72
CA GLY A 169 2.72 -7.99 -25.04
C GLY A 169 2.57 -6.45 -25.03
N SER A 170 2.68 -5.79 -23.89
CA SER A 170 2.77 -4.32 -23.86
C SER A 170 4.14 -3.88 -24.35
N ALA A 171 4.15 -3.04 -25.40
CA ALA A 171 5.30 -2.21 -25.70
C ALA A 171 5.19 -0.92 -24.89
N HIS A 172 6.28 -0.52 -24.26
CA HIS A 172 6.39 0.82 -23.67
C HIS A 172 6.50 1.81 -24.84
N GLU A 173 5.51 2.69 -24.99
CA GLU A 173 5.48 3.77 -25.99
C GLU A 173 5.81 5.12 -25.34
#